data_8e9d8a949d1995aa89ea3bd635504583
#
_entry.id   8e9d8a949d1995aa89ea3bd635504583
#
_cell.length_a   1.000
_cell.length_b   1.000
_cell.length_c   1.000
_cell.angle_alpha   90.00
_cell.angle_beta   90.00
_cell.angle_gamma   90.00
#
_symmetry.space_group_name_H-M   'P 1'
#
loop_
_entity.id
_entity.type
_entity.pdbx_description
1 polymer ?
#
loop_
_entity_poly.entity_id
_entity_poly.type
_entity_poly.pdbx_seq_one_letter_code
_entity_poly.pdbx_strand_id
1 'polypeptide(L)'
;RSLYGGTHNLLESTLSRIGNTTTYEEPRDPAAFAAAIQDNTKLVFGEVLGNPGLEVLDIPKIAAVAHAHGLPLLVDATFATPYLCRPIDLGADLVMHSATKFLSGHGVVIGGVVVDGGTFDWMANDKFPTLSQPYAGFHDLVFAEEFGPQAFITRARKEGIRDFGACMAPMTAFQILQGLETLPLRMQRHVSNALAVAEFLQEHPMVESVSHPGLSSHPDFEFAKQILPLGAGAVFSFELRGGREAGRVLIESLELF
;
A
#
# COMPACT_ATOMS: atom_id res chain seq x y z
N ARG A 1 0.52 -6.36 10.75
CA ARG A 1 -0.75 -6.19 11.49
C ARG A 1 -1.42 -4.83 11.25
N SER A 2 -0.72 -3.87 10.72
CA SER A 2 -1.22 -2.52 10.45
C SER A 2 -1.57 -2.39 8.98
N LEU A 3 -2.74 -2.89 8.60
CA LEU A 3 -3.27 -2.86 7.24
C LEU A 3 -4.63 -2.17 7.19
N TYR A 4 -4.92 -1.55 6.06
CA TYR A 4 -6.25 -1.03 5.76
C TYR A 4 -7.32 -2.10 5.97
N GLY A 5 -8.41 -1.74 6.66
CA GLY A 5 -9.46 -2.70 7.02
C GLY A 5 -10.08 -3.43 5.82
N GLY A 6 -10.16 -2.78 4.66
CA GLY A 6 -10.62 -3.41 3.42
C GLY A 6 -9.66 -4.48 2.92
N THR A 7 -8.35 -4.24 3.01
CA THR A 7 -7.31 -5.23 2.66
C THR A 7 -7.37 -6.43 3.61
N HIS A 8 -7.46 -6.15 4.91
CA HIS A 8 -7.62 -7.21 5.91
C HIS A 8 -8.86 -8.07 5.62
N ASN A 9 -10.02 -7.44 5.38
CA ASN A 9 -11.24 -8.15 5.05
C ASN A 9 -11.15 -8.95 3.73
N LEU A 10 -10.48 -8.40 2.72
CA LEU A 10 -10.20 -9.10 1.46
C LEU A 10 -9.44 -10.40 1.71
N LEU A 11 -8.35 -10.32 2.49
CA LEU A 11 -7.49 -11.47 2.77
C LEU A 11 -8.19 -12.50 3.66
N GLU A 12 -8.78 -12.07 4.77
CA GLU A 12 -9.38 -12.97 5.77
C GLU A 12 -10.72 -13.56 5.35
N SER A 13 -11.57 -12.77 4.69
CA SER A 13 -12.96 -13.17 4.47
C SER A 13 -13.28 -13.50 3.01
N THR A 14 -12.60 -12.88 2.05
CA THR A 14 -12.91 -13.06 0.62
C THR A 14 -11.99 -14.10 -0.01
N LEU A 15 -10.69 -13.87 0.02
CA LEU A 15 -9.71 -14.74 -0.63
C LEU A 15 -9.53 -16.08 0.10
N SER A 16 -9.76 -16.12 1.41
CA SER A 16 -9.75 -17.38 2.17
C SER A 16 -10.76 -18.41 1.64
N ARG A 17 -11.89 -17.96 1.08
CA ARG A 17 -12.90 -18.86 0.49
C ARG A 17 -12.43 -19.57 -0.79
N ILE A 18 -11.40 -19.05 -1.42
CA ILE A 18 -10.80 -19.66 -2.62
C ILE A 18 -9.43 -20.27 -2.34
N GLY A 19 -9.13 -20.54 -1.05
CA GLY A 19 -7.97 -21.29 -0.61
C GLY A 19 -6.72 -20.47 -0.32
N ASN A 20 -6.79 -19.13 -0.35
CA ASN A 20 -5.66 -18.32 0.10
C ASN A 20 -5.58 -18.30 1.62
N THR A 21 -4.35 -18.35 2.14
CA THR A 21 -4.04 -18.19 3.56
C THR A 21 -3.13 -16.99 3.75
N THR A 22 -3.30 -16.28 4.86
CA THR A 22 -2.52 -15.08 5.15
C THR A 22 -1.95 -15.18 6.56
N THR A 23 -0.67 -14.87 6.70
CA THR A 23 0.00 -14.68 8.00
C THR A 23 0.31 -13.20 8.17
N TYR A 24 0.00 -12.66 9.35
CA TYR A 24 0.18 -11.24 9.66
C TYR A 24 1.35 -11.05 10.60
N GLU A 25 2.28 -10.20 10.20
CA GLU A 25 3.47 -9.88 10.98
C GLU A 25 3.58 -8.39 11.31
N GLU A 26 4.44 -8.08 12.27
CA GLU A 26 4.71 -6.71 12.67
C GLU A 26 5.57 -6.00 11.61
N PRO A 27 5.15 -4.85 11.05
CA PRO A 27 5.83 -4.20 9.92
C PRO A 27 7.27 -3.75 10.23
N ARG A 28 7.64 -3.64 11.51
CA ARG A 28 8.99 -3.28 11.97
C ARG A 28 9.92 -4.47 12.20
N ASP A 29 9.45 -5.70 11.99
CA ASP A 29 10.22 -6.92 12.28
C ASP A 29 10.47 -7.76 11.01
N PRO A 30 11.54 -7.49 10.25
CA PRO A 30 11.89 -8.31 9.10
C PRO A 30 12.17 -9.78 9.44
N ALA A 31 12.62 -10.07 10.66
CA ALA A 31 12.88 -11.46 11.09
C ALA A 31 11.58 -12.24 11.27
N ALA A 32 10.52 -11.59 11.76
CA ALA A 32 9.18 -12.19 11.84
C ALA A 32 8.64 -12.51 10.43
N PHE A 33 8.83 -11.62 9.45
CA PHE A 33 8.48 -11.89 8.06
C PHE A 33 9.22 -13.13 7.53
N ALA A 34 10.53 -13.21 7.75
CA ALA A 34 11.32 -14.37 7.31
C ALA A 34 10.83 -15.67 7.94
N ALA A 35 10.52 -15.66 9.23
CA ALA A 35 10.02 -16.83 9.97
C ALA A 35 8.60 -17.25 9.56
N ALA A 36 7.78 -16.33 9.05
CA ALA A 36 6.41 -16.58 8.62
C ALA A 36 6.31 -17.17 7.20
N ILE A 37 7.38 -17.08 6.40
CA ILE A 37 7.39 -17.60 5.02
C ILE A 37 7.34 -19.13 5.04
N GLN A 38 6.43 -19.68 4.23
CA GLN A 38 6.22 -21.11 4.04
C GLN A 38 6.48 -21.50 2.57
N ASP A 39 6.56 -22.79 2.28
CA ASP A 39 6.81 -23.29 0.91
C ASP A 39 5.75 -22.82 -0.09
N ASN A 40 4.51 -22.71 0.36
CA ASN A 40 3.38 -22.24 -0.44
C ASN A 40 3.22 -20.71 -0.46
N THR A 41 4.06 -19.95 0.21
CA THR A 41 4.02 -18.48 0.16
C THR A 41 4.29 -18.00 -1.26
N LYS A 42 3.46 -17.06 -1.74
CA LYS A 42 3.55 -16.50 -3.11
C LYS A 42 3.83 -15.00 -3.13
N LEU A 43 3.56 -14.29 -2.05
CA LEU A 43 3.64 -12.84 -2.02
C LEU A 43 3.96 -12.35 -0.61
N VAL A 44 4.84 -11.37 -0.52
CA VAL A 44 5.00 -10.52 0.66
C VAL A 44 4.28 -9.19 0.37
N PHE A 45 3.47 -8.74 1.31
CA PHE A 45 2.66 -7.52 1.17
C PHE A 45 2.85 -6.59 2.37
N GLY A 46 2.88 -5.28 2.10
CA GLY A 46 2.88 -4.26 3.15
C GLY A 46 2.36 -2.93 2.66
N GLU A 47 2.09 -2.00 3.59
CA GLU A 47 1.70 -0.62 3.30
C GLU A 47 2.86 0.31 3.68
N VAL A 48 3.20 1.30 2.84
CA VAL A 48 4.25 2.30 3.15
C VAL A 48 4.01 2.93 4.51
N LEU A 49 2.75 3.30 4.76
CA LEU A 49 2.24 3.83 6.02
C LEU A 49 1.06 2.97 6.45
N GLY A 50 1.21 2.28 7.55
CA GLY A 50 0.19 1.38 8.09
C GLY A 50 -1.11 2.11 8.47
N ASN A 51 -2.24 1.44 8.38
CA ASN A 51 -3.55 1.96 8.75
C ASN A 51 -4.19 1.08 9.83
N PRO A 52 -4.50 1.61 11.04
CA PRO A 52 -4.51 3.03 11.44
C PRO A 52 -3.25 3.50 12.18
N GLY A 53 -2.28 2.64 12.46
CA GLY A 53 -1.18 2.91 13.41
C GLY A 53 -0.10 3.84 12.85
N LEU A 54 -0.04 4.04 11.53
CA LEU A 54 0.95 4.87 10.83
C LEU A 54 2.41 4.38 10.98
N GLU A 55 2.61 3.10 11.26
CA GLU A 55 3.94 2.48 11.23
C GLU A 55 4.53 2.59 9.82
N VAL A 56 5.81 2.89 9.73
CA VAL A 56 6.52 3.00 8.46
C VAL A 56 7.17 1.65 8.11
N LEU A 57 6.83 1.12 6.94
CA LEU A 57 7.39 -0.15 6.46
C LEU A 57 8.86 0.01 6.08
N ASP A 58 9.73 -0.86 6.60
CA ASP A 58 11.12 -0.96 6.17
C ASP A 58 11.21 -1.70 4.81
N ILE A 59 10.82 -0.99 3.75
CA ILE A 59 10.74 -1.56 2.40
C ILE A 59 12.05 -2.24 1.99
N PRO A 60 13.24 -1.63 2.14
CA PRO A 60 14.49 -2.27 1.73
C PRO A 60 14.75 -3.60 2.45
N LYS A 61 14.51 -3.66 3.77
CA LYS A 61 14.74 -4.91 4.52
C LYS A 61 13.70 -5.97 4.23
N ILE A 62 12.44 -5.58 4.08
CA ILE A 62 11.36 -6.53 3.74
C ILE A 62 11.55 -7.05 2.30
N ALA A 63 11.97 -6.21 1.35
CA ALA A 63 12.33 -6.63 0.01
C ALA A 63 13.47 -7.66 0.03
N ALA A 64 14.53 -7.39 0.79
CA ALA A 64 15.63 -8.33 0.94
C ALA A 64 15.18 -9.70 1.50
N VAL A 65 14.29 -9.70 2.48
CA VAL A 65 13.68 -10.94 3.02
C VAL A 65 12.85 -11.65 1.94
N ALA A 66 11.97 -10.95 1.24
CA ALA A 66 11.15 -11.53 0.18
C ALA A 66 12.03 -12.17 -0.91
N HIS A 67 12.99 -11.42 -1.43
CA HIS A 67 13.90 -11.88 -2.49
C HIS A 67 14.76 -13.06 -2.08
N ALA A 68 15.26 -13.10 -0.83
CA ALA A 68 16.01 -14.24 -0.31
C ALA A 68 15.22 -15.56 -0.33
N HIS A 69 13.88 -15.46 -0.36
CA HIS A 69 12.98 -16.61 -0.46
C HIS A 69 12.34 -16.77 -1.86
N GLY A 70 12.81 -16.01 -2.85
CA GLY A 70 12.29 -16.04 -4.22
C GLY A 70 10.84 -15.57 -4.33
N LEU A 71 10.46 -14.57 -3.53
CA LEU A 71 9.12 -13.99 -3.48
C LEU A 71 9.13 -12.53 -3.91
N PRO A 72 8.11 -12.04 -4.63
CA PRO A 72 7.95 -10.61 -4.88
C PRO A 72 7.41 -9.89 -3.65
N LEU A 73 7.79 -8.61 -3.51
CA LEU A 73 7.21 -7.67 -2.57
C LEU A 73 6.23 -6.74 -3.29
N LEU A 74 4.96 -6.76 -2.89
CA LEU A 74 3.93 -5.78 -3.27
C LEU A 74 3.74 -4.76 -2.14
N VAL A 75 3.83 -3.48 -2.47
CA VAL A 75 3.65 -2.40 -1.50
C VAL A 75 2.45 -1.53 -1.87
N ASP A 76 1.52 -1.36 -0.95
CA ASP A 76 0.48 -0.35 -1.06
C ASP A 76 1.06 1.03 -0.67
N ALA A 77 1.11 1.93 -1.64
CA ALA A 77 1.60 3.29 -1.47
C ALA A 77 0.48 4.34 -1.54
N THR A 78 -0.75 3.95 -1.23
CA THR A 78 -1.93 4.83 -1.31
C THR A 78 -1.78 6.10 -0.48
N PHE A 79 -1.29 6.01 0.76
CA PHE A 79 -1.12 7.17 1.63
C PHE A 79 0.10 8.02 1.26
N ALA A 80 1.18 7.37 0.82
CA ALA A 80 2.39 8.08 0.41
C ALA A 80 2.25 8.74 -0.96
N THR A 81 1.53 8.13 -1.87
CA THR A 81 1.51 8.47 -3.29
C THR A 81 2.90 8.40 -3.93
N PRO A 82 3.05 8.40 -5.25
CA PRO A 82 4.38 8.42 -5.87
C PRO A 82 5.15 9.74 -5.65
N TYR A 83 4.49 10.76 -5.08
CA TYR A 83 5.13 12.01 -4.71
C TYR A 83 5.99 11.89 -3.46
N LEU A 84 5.51 11.22 -2.40
CA LEU A 84 6.24 11.09 -1.14
C LEU A 84 7.17 9.87 -1.12
N CYS A 85 6.76 8.76 -1.76
CA CYS A 85 7.53 7.52 -1.79
C CYS A 85 7.34 6.77 -3.11
N ARG A 86 8.44 6.26 -3.65
CA ARG A 86 8.44 5.35 -4.80
C ARG A 86 9.02 4.00 -4.37
N PRO A 87 8.18 3.06 -3.92
CA PRO A 87 8.64 1.80 -3.34
C PRO A 87 9.52 0.95 -4.28
N ILE A 88 9.35 1.06 -5.61
CA ILE A 88 10.22 0.38 -6.59
C ILE A 88 11.68 0.80 -6.40
N ASP A 89 11.95 2.09 -6.18
CA ASP A 89 13.32 2.59 -5.96
C ASP A 89 13.92 2.06 -4.64
N LEU A 90 13.09 1.50 -3.76
CA LEU A 90 13.47 0.94 -2.46
C LEU A 90 13.49 -0.59 -2.44
N GLY A 91 13.25 -1.23 -3.59
CA GLY A 91 13.33 -2.68 -3.76
C GLY A 91 11.98 -3.42 -3.83
N ALA A 92 10.85 -2.73 -3.79
CA ALA A 92 9.57 -3.38 -4.09
C ALA A 92 9.50 -3.79 -5.56
N ASP A 93 8.86 -4.91 -5.85
CA ASP A 93 8.67 -5.41 -7.22
C ASP A 93 7.38 -4.87 -7.84
N LEU A 94 6.36 -4.78 -7.00
CA LEU A 94 5.03 -4.33 -7.36
C LEU A 94 4.58 -3.21 -6.42
N VAL A 95 3.87 -2.23 -6.95
CA VAL A 95 3.27 -1.16 -6.16
C VAL A 95 1.80 -1.05 -6.51
N MET A 96 0.95 -0.92 -5.50
CA MET A 96 -0.46 -0.61 -5.72
C MET A 96 -0.83 0.75 -5.12
N HIS A 97 -1.83 1.36 -5.72
CA HIS A 97 -2.47 2.56 -5.22
C HIS A 97 -3.99 2.44 -5.33
N SER A 98 -4.70 2.74 -4.28
CA SER A 98 -6.10 3.12 -4.42
C SER A 98 -6.16 4.50 -5.08
N ALA A 99 -6.39 4.53 -6.40
CA ALA A 99 -6.53 5.78 -7.14
C ALA A 99 -7.78 6.59 -6.72
N THR A 100 -8.69 5.96 -5.98
CA THR A 100 -9.84 6.57 -5.30
C THR A 100 -9.43 7.73 -4.37
N LYS A 101 -8.22 7.68 -3.77
CA LYS A 101 -7.76 8.57 -2.71
C LYS A 101 -7.01 9.78 -3.30
N PHE A 102 -5.78 10.00 -2.86
CA PHE A 102 -4.99 11.19 -3.26
C PHE A 102 -4.71 11.29 -4.76
N LEU A 103 -4.63 10.16 -5.51
CA LEU A 103 -4.36 10.23 -6.94
C LEU A 103 -5.46 10.97 -7.69
N SER A 104 -6.73 10.60 -7.50
CA SER A 104 -7.85 11.36 -8.07
C SER A 104 -8.09 12.68 -7.32
N GLY A 105 -7.99 12.65 -5.99
CA GLY A 105 -8.00 13.82 -5.12
C GLY A 105 -9.33 14.56 -4.97
N HIS A 106 -10.41 14.11 -5.59
CA HIS A 106 -11.70 14.80 -5.64
C HIS A 106 -12.85 14.01 -5.02
N GLY A 107 -12.63 12.77 -4.59
CA GLY A 107 -13.68 11.94 -3.99
C GLY A 107 -14.83 11.56 -4.92
N VAL A 108 -14.62 11.59 -6.24
CA VAL A 108 -15.66 11.41 -7.26
C VAL A 108 -15.58 10.09 -8.03
N VAL A 109 -14.51 9.32 -7.84
CA VAL A 109 -14.28 8.05 -8.54
C VAL A 109 -13.73 6.97 -7.62
N ILE A 110 -13.97 5.73 -7.99
CA ILE A 110 -13.33 4.55 -7.42
C ILE A 110 -12.42 3.96 -8.49
N GLY A 111 -11.14 3.71 -8.13
CA GLY A 111 -10.18 3.12 -9.03
C GLY A 111 -8.94 2.61 -8.32
N GLY A 112 -8.20 1.75 -9.00
CA GLY A 112 -6.92 1.22 -8.54
C GLY A 112 -5.89 1.20 -9.64
N VAL A 113 -4.63 1.28 -9.27
CA VAL A 113 -3.48 1.18 -10.16
C VAL A 113 -2.50 0.19 -9.56
N VAL A 114 -1.98 -0.70 -10.41
CA VAL A 114 -0.84 -1.56 -10.09
C VAL A 114 0.31 -1.19 -11.02
N VAL A 115 1.47 -0.97 -10.43
CA VAL A 115 2.73 -0.68 -11.12
C VAL A 115 3.64 -1.90 -10.94
N ASP A 116 4.19 -2.40 -12.04
CA ASP A 116 5.18 -3.46 -12.07
C ASP A 116 6.54 -2.83 -12.33
N GLY A 117 7.51 -3.09 -11.45
CA GLY A 117 8.89 -2.64 -11.63
C GLY A 117 9.62 -3.35 -12.76
N GLY A 118 9.12 -4.51 -13.19
CA GLY A 118 9.72 -5.32 -14.25
C GLY A 118 11.07 -5.94 -13.87
N THR A 119 11.39 -5.98 -12.58
CA THR A 119 12.69 -6.44 -12.07
C THR A 119 12.66 -7.83 -11.46
N PHE A 120 11.49 -8.33 -11.08
CA PHE A 120 11.36 -9.65 -10.47
C PHE A 120 11.49 -10.76 -11.53
N ASP A 121 12.36 -11.73 -11.25
CA ASP A 121 12.54 -12.90 -12.14
C ASP A 121 11.50 -13.97 -11.84
N TRP A 122 10.44 -14.00 -12.64
CA TRP A 122 9.35 -14.97 -12.53
C TRP A 122 9.76 -16.40 -12.91
N MET A 123 10.96 -16.59 -13.51
CA MET A 123 11.50 -17.87 -13.90
C MET A 123 12.48 -18.47 -12.87
N ALA A 124 12.90 -17.69 -11.86
CA ALA A 124 13.92 -18.08 -10.91
C ALA A 124 13.57 -19.30 -10.05
N ASN A 125 12.29 -19.66 -9.97
CA ASN A 125 11.79 -20.81 -9.21
C ASN A 125 10.40 -21.24 -9.71
N ASP A 126 9.87 -22.36 -9.20
CA ASP A 126 8.58 -22.97 -9.58
C ASP A 126 7.39 -22.43 -8.79
N LYS A 127 7.57 -21.37 -8.04
CA LYS A 127 6.47 -20.77 -7.26
C LYS A 127 5.39 -20.12 -8.13
N PHE A 128 5.71 -19.73 -9.36
CA PHE A 128 4.84 -18.95 -10.25
C PHE A 128 4.52 -19.65 -11.58
N PRO A 129 3.96 -20.88 -11.56
CA PRO A 129 3.69 -21.65 -12.77
C PRO A 129 2.76 -20.93 -13.76
N THR A 130 1.90 -20.03 -13.26
CA THR A 130 1.03 -19.21 -14.10
C THR A 130 1.78 -18.22 -15.00
N LEU A 131 3.06 -17.93 -14.70
CA LEU A 131 3.91 -17.05 -15.50
C LEU A 131 5.06 -17.83 -16.19
N SER A 132 5.56 -18.87 -15.53
CA SER A 132 6.77 -19.60 -15.94
C SER A 132 6.50 -20.92 -16.67
N GLN A 133 5.24 -21.34 -16.84
CA GLN A 133 4.87 -22.57 -17.54
C GLN A 133 3.89 -22.30 -18.69
N PRO A 134 3.78 -23.23 -19.67
CA PRO A 134 2.86 -23.10 -20.78
C PRO A 134 1.41 -22.91 -20.32
N TYR A 135 0.74 -21.92 -20.86
CA TYR A 135 -0.65 -21.62 -20.55
C TYR A 135 -1.58 -22.00 -21.72
N ALA A 136 -2.31 -23.08 -21.56
CA ALA A 136 -3.21 -23.63 -22.61
C ALA A 136 -4.27 -22.58 -23.06
N GLY A 137 -4.75 -21.71 -22.19
CA GLY A 137 -5.67 -20.63 -22.53
C GLY A 137 -5.09 -19.55 -23.47
N PHE A 138 -3.78 -19.61 -23.75
CA PHE A 138 -3.04 -18.73 -24.66
C PHE A 138 -2.08 -19.53 -25.56
N HIS A 139 -2.55 -20.63 -26.14
CA HIS A 139 -1.79 -21.44 -27.11
C HIS A 139 -0.43 -21.91 -26.56
N ASP A 140 -0.42 -22.35 -25.31
CA ASP A 140 0.76 -22.85 -24.59
C ASP A 140 1.92 -21.84 -24.46
N LEU A 141 1.61 -20.56 -24.53
CA LEU A 141 2.58 -19.49 -24.34
C LEU A 141 3.07 -19.44 -22.90
N VAL A 142 4.37 -19.24 -22.70
CA VAL A 142 5.02 -18.96 -21.40
C VAL A 142 5.17 -17.45 -21.26
N PHE A 143 4.42 -16.84 -20.35
CA PHE A 143 4.37 -15.38 -20.24
C PHE A 143 5.73 -14.73 -19.90
N ALA A 144 6.50 -15.37 -19.02
CA ALA A 144 7.81 -14.84 -18.63
C ALA A 144 8.83 -14.87 -19.78
N GLU A 145 8.78 -15.90 -20.65
CA GLU A 145 9.66 -16.01 -21.82
C GLU A 145 9.27 -14.98 -22.90
N GLU A 146 7.97 -14.87 -23.19
CA GLU A 146 7.47 -14.05 -24.29
C GLU A 146 7.50 -12.55 -23.97
N PHE A 147 7.15 -12.16 -22.72
CA PHE A 147 6.97 -10.76 -22.34
C PHE A 147 8.06 -10.23 -21.40
N GLY A 148 8.95 -11.10 -20.90
CA GLY A 148 10.06 -10.69 -20.03
C GLY A 148 9.59 -9.81 -18.86
N PRO A 149 10.13 -8.58 -18.73
CA PRO A 149 9.75 -7.64 -17.66
C PRO A 149 8.28 -7.29 -17.61
N GLN A 150 7.53 -7.49 -18.67
CA GLN A 150 6.10 -7.18 -18.75
C GLN A 150 5.20 -8.40 -18.49
N ALA A 151 5.77 -9.55 -18.14
CA ALA A 151 5.04 -10.81 -17.98
C ALA A 151 3.87 -10.70 -17.01
N PHE A 152 4.11 -10.19 -15.81
CA PHE A 152 3.09 -10.04 -14.77
C PHE A 152 1.95 -9.11 -15.23
N ILE A 153 2.27 -7.91 -15.68
CA ILE A 153 1.26 -6.92 -16.11
C ILE A 153 0.48 -7.44 -17.34
N THR A 154 1.15 -8.10 -18.27
CA THR A 154 0.46 -8.68 -19.44
C THR A 154 -0.50 -9.78 -19.01
N ARG A 155 -0.07 -10.68 -18.11
CA ARG A 155 -0.94 -11.73 -17.57
C ARG A 155 -2.11 -11.13 -16.76
N ALA A 156 -1.85 -10.15 -15.90
CA ALA A 156 -2.87 -9.47 -15.13
C ALA A 156 -3.94 -8.81 -16.03
N ARG A 157 -3.54 -8.21 -17.15
CA ARG A 157 -4.48 -7.64 -18.14
C ARG A 157 -5.25 -8.72 -18.89
N LYS A 158 -4.61 -9.81 -19.25
CA LYS A 158 -5.24 -10.88 -20.02
C LYS A 158 -6.25 -11.71 -19.20
N GLU A 159 -5.91 -12.04 -17.97
CA GLU A 159 -6.78 -12.80 -17.07
C GLU A 159 -7.61 -11.88 -16.15
N GLY A 160 -6.96 -10.95 -15.48
CA GLY A 160 -7.62 -10.09 -14.50
C GLY A 160 -8.68 -9.18 -15.13
N ILE A 161 -8.35 -8.45 -16.19
CA ILE A 161 -9.30 -7.54 -16.84
C ILE A 161 -10.29 -8.31 -17.71
N ARG A 162 -9.81 -9.20 -18.57
CA ARG A 162 -10.67 -9.92 -19.52
C ARG A 162 -11.63 -10.89 -18.83
N ASP A 163 -11.14 -11.71 -17.92
CA ASP A 163 -11.90 -12.83 -17.38
C ASP A 163 -12.66 -12.45 -16.09
N PHE A 164 -12.07 -11.62 -15.21
CA PHE A 164 -12.73 -11.14 -13.99
C PHE A 164 -13.45 -9.80 -14.18
N GLY A 165 -13.19 -9.07 -15.26
CA GLY A 165 -13.92 -7.88 -15.66
C GLY A 165 -13.55 -6.61 -14.89
N ALA A 166 -12.47 -6.60 -14.10
CA ALA A 166 -12.01 -5.42 -13.32
C ALA A 166 -11.40 -4.35 -14.24
N CYS A 167 -12.23 -3.75 -15.09
CA CYS A 167 -11.83 -2.77 -16.09
C CYS A 167 -12.27 -1.35 -15.69
N MET A 168 -11.31 -0.43 -15.60
CA MET A 168 -11.60 0.97 -15.32
C MET A 168 -12.31 1.62 -16.51
N ALA A 169 -13.45 2.31 -16.26
CA ALA A 169 -14.13 3.07 -17.30
C ALA A 169 -13.26 4.25 -17.80
N PRO A 170 -13.31 4.59 -19.10
CA PRO A 170 -12.51 5.71 -19.65
C PRO A 170 -12.74 7.04 -18.94
N MET A 171 -13.97 7.35 -18.53
CA MET A 171 -14.28 8.57 -17.79
C MET A 171 -13.62 8.57 -16.40
N THR A 172 -13.59 7.44 -15.71
CA THR A 172 -12.89 7.30 -14.43
C THR A 172 -11.39 7.52 -14.60
N ALA A 173 -10.79 6.94 -15.65
CA ALA A 173 -9.37 7.16 -15.98
C ALA A 173 -9.08 8.64 -16.26
N PHE A 174 -9.94 9.30 -17.02
CA PHE A 174 -9.82 10.74 -17.31
C PHE A 174 -9.86 11.57 -16.01
N GLN A 175 -10.80 11.32 -15.11
CA GLN A 175 -10.90 12.03 -13.84
C GLN A 175 -9.69 11.80 -12.93
N ILE A 176 -9.14 10.57 -12.91
CA ILE A 176 -7.90 10.28 -12.17
C ILE A 176 -6.73 11.06 -12.79
N LEU A 177 -6.59 11.09 -14.11
CA LEU A 177 -5.54 11.85 -14.80
C LEU A 177 -5.63 13.34 -14.48
N GLN A 178 -6.82 13.91 -14.45
CA GLN A 178 -7.02 15.32 -14.03
C GLN A 178 -6.54 15.54 -12.58
N GLY A 179 -6.84 14.61 -11.68
CA GLY A 179 -6.34 14.67 -10.29
C GLY A 179 -4.82 14.62 -10.20
N LEU A 180 -4.18 13.81 -11.04
CA LEU A 180 -2.72 13.65 -11.03
C LEU A 180 -1.97 14.93 -11.40
N GLU A 181 -2.53 15.79 -12.24
CA GLU A 181 -1.89 17.06 -12.64
C GLU A 181 -1.55 17.97 -11.46
N THR A 182 -2.38 17.93 -10.40
CA THR A 182 -2.19 18.75 -9.20
C THR A 182 -1.64 17.96 -8.00
N LEU A 183 -1.34 16.68 -8.16
CA LEU A 183 -0.93 15.80 -7.07
C LEU A 183 0.23 16.36 -6.23
N PRO A 184 1.35 16.83 -6.80
CA PRO A 184 2.47 17.34 -6.02
C PRO A 184 2.07 18.56 -5.16
N LEU A 185 1.32 19.49 -5.73
CA LEU A 185 0.85 20.69 -5.02
C LEU A 185 -0.09 20.34 -3.87
N ARG A 186 -1.02 19.39 -4.11
CA ARG A 186 -1.95 18.94 -3.08
C ARG A 186 -1.23 18.18 -1.97
N MET A 187 -0.33 17.26 -2.32
CA MET A 187 0.40 16.49 -1.33
C MET A 187 1.29 17.37 -0.45
N GLN A 188 1.99 18.34 -1.04
CA GLN A 188 2.77 19.30 -0.27
C GLN A 188 1.91 20.05 0.75
N ARG A 189 0.73 20.51 0.35
CA ARG A 189 -0.20 21.22 1.23
C ARG A 189 -0.81 20.28 2.28
N HIS A 190 -1.24 19.08 1.88
CA HIS A 190 -1.80 18.10 2.79
C HIS A 190 -0.81 17.71 3.90
N VAL A 191 0.44 17.43 3.51
CA VAL A 191 1.50 17.07 4.47
C VAL A 191 1.75 18.21 5.47
N SER A 192 1.90 19.45 4.99
CA SER A 192 2.14 20.59 5.87
C SER A 192 0.96 20.86 6.81
N ASN A 193 -0.26 20.73 6.31
CA ASN A 193 -1.46 20.91 7.13
C ASN A 193 -1.61 19.78 8.17
N ALA A 194 -1.40 18.52 7.76
CA ALA A 194 -1.49 17.39 8.68
C ALA A 194 -0.49 17.47 9.81
N LEU A 195 0.76 17.85 9.51
CA LEU A 195 1.79 18.04 10.54
C LEU A 195 1.41 19.15 11.52
N ALA A 196 0.99 20.31 11.03
CA ALA A 196 0.59 21.43 11.88
C ALA A 196 -0.60 21.07 12.80
N VAL A 197 -1.58 20.32 12.29
CA VAL A 197 -2.71 19.83 13.11
C VAL A 197 -2.24 18.78 14.12
N ALA A 198 -1.35 17.85 13.71
CA ALA A 198 -0.81 16.84 14.62
C ALA A 198 0.01 17.47 15.77
N GLU A 199 0.83 18.49 15.49
CA GLU A 199 1.57 19.26 16.49
C GLU A 199 0.62 19.97 17.47
N PHE A 200 -0.42 20.65 16.95
CA PHE A 200 -1.45 21.27 17.77
C PHE A 200 -2.15 20.27 18.69
N LEU A 201 -2.54 19.11 18.14
CA LEU A 201 -3.23 18.08 18.92
C LEU A 201 -2.33 17.43 19.97
N GLN A 202 -1.03 17.28 19.70
CA GLN A 202 -0.08 16.71 20.65
C GLN A 202 0.02 17.55 21.95
N GLU A 203 -0.19 18.85 21.85
CA GLU A 203 -0.15 19.76 22.99
C GLU A 203 -1.54 19.99 23.65
N HIS A 204 -2.60 19.46 23.02
CA HIS A 204 -3.96 19.71 23.50
C HIS A 204 -4.27 18.89 24.77
N PRO A 205 -4.81 19.50 25.84
CA PRO A 205 -4.99 18.83 27.14
C PRO A 205 -5.97 17.64 27.10
N MET A 206 -6.90 17.60 26.13
CA MET A 206 -7.85 16.49 25.94
C MET A 206 -7.30 15.37 25.07
N VAL A 207 -6.13 15.53 24.48
CA VAL A 207 -5.49 14.48 23.66
C VAL A 207 -4.52 13.68 24.52
N GLU A 208 -4.59 12.37 24.41
CA GLU A 208 -3.72 11.44 25.13
C GLU A 208 -2.48 11.10 24.31
N SER A 209 -2.67 10.82 23.02
CA SER A 209 -1.60 10.51 22.08
C SER A 209 -1.94 10.94 20.66
N VAL A 210 -0.92 11.20 19.85
CA VAL A 210 -1.03 11.44 18.41
C VAL A 210 -0.03 10.54 17.70
N SER A 211 -0.49 9.77 16.72
CA SER A 211 0.36 8.98 15.85
C SER A 211 0.49 9.66 14.49
N HIS A 212 1.65 10.21 14.21
CA HIS A 212 2.06 10.76 12.90
C HIS A 212 3.58 10.65 12.77
N PRO A 213 4.12 10.00 11.71
CA PRO A 213 5.56 9.76 11.60
C PRO A 213 6.43 11.03 11.43
N GLY A 214 5.80 12.18 11.21
CA GLY A 214 6.46 13.49 11.21
C GLY A 214 6.66 14.11 12.60
N LEU A 215 6.09 13.54 13.65
CA LEU A 215 6.29 14.00 15.03
C LEU A 215 7.50 13.31 15.65
N SER A 216 8.33 14.05 16.38
CA SER A 216 9.52 13.51 17.06
C SER A 216 9.18 12.46 18.14
N SER A 217 7.94 12.43 18.60
CA SER A 217 7.42 11.43 19.54
C SER A 217 7.09 10.09 18.88
N HIS A 218 6.98 10.05 17.55
CA HIS A 218 6.65 8.81 16.84
C HIS A 218 7.85 7.86 16.79
N PRO A 219 7.66 6.54 17.04
CA PRO A 219 8.76 5.57 17.03
C PRO A 219 9.57 5.53 15.72
N ASP A 220 8.90 5.77 14.59
CA ASP A 220 9.53 5.72 13.26
C ASP A 220 9.99 7.08 12.74
N PHE A 221 10.02 8.14 13.56
CA PHE A 221 10.33 9.51 13.13
C PHE A 221 11.64 9.61 12.32
N GLU A 222 12.75 9.07 12.85
CA GLU A 222 14.03 9.13 12.16
C GLU A 222 14.07 8.24 10.91
N PHE A 223 13.37 7.12 10.93
CA PHE A 223 13.27 6.22 9.78
C PHE A 223 12.35 6.82 8.70
N ALA A 224 11.25 7.45 9.08
CA ALA A 224 10.35 8.11 8.15
C ALA A 224 11.06 9.18 7.30
N LYS A 225 12.02 9.92 7.84
CA LYS A 225 12.82 10.90 7.09
C LYS A 225 13.62 10.27 5.95
N GLN A 226 14.01 9.00 6.08
CA GLN A 226 14.77 8.28 5.06
C GLN A 226 13.87 7.76 3.94
N ILE A 227 12.71 7.23 4.29
CA ILE A 227 11.76 6.62 3.36
C ILE A 227 10.84 7.67 2.71
N LEU A 228 10.51 8.72 3.44
CA LEU A 228 9.55 9.77 3.08
C LEU A 228 10.20 11.17 3.17
N PRO A 229 11.23 11.47 2.38
CA PRO A 229 12.01 12.70 2.52
C PRO A 229 11.21 13.98 2.23
N LEU A 230 10.07 13.89 1.53
CA LEU A 230 9.19 15.02 1.22
C LEU A 230 8.05 15.19 2.22
N GLY A 231 8.04 14.38 3.30
CA GLY A 231 7.07 14.46 4.38
C GLY A 231 6.38 13.14 4.69
N ALA A 232 5.94 12.98 5.92
CA ALA A 232 5.50 11.72 6.52
C ALA A 232 4.01 11.40 6.29
N GLY A 233 3.42 11.88 5.20
CA GLY A 233 2.02 11.61 4.86
C GLY A 233 1.06 12.70 5.35
N ALA A 234 -0.22 12.49 5.06
CA ALA A 234 -1.29 13.44 5.33
C ALA A 234 -2.44 12.82 6.14
N VAL A 235 -2.20 11.66 6.71
CA VAL A 235 -3.13 10.96 7.61
C VAL A 235 -2.46 10.79 8.95
N PHE A 236 -3.22 10.94 10.02
CA PHE A 236 -2.78 10.68 11.38
C PHE A 236 -3.95 10.15 12.21
N SER A 237 -3.64 9.55 13.33
CA SER A 237 -4.63 9.16 14.34
C SER A 237 -4.28 9.79 15.67
N PHE A 238 -5.28 9.98 16.52
CA PHE A 238 -5.09 10.47 17.89
C PHE A 238 -6.10 9.86 18.84
N GLU A 239 -5.73 9.78 20.10
CA GLU A 239 -6.57 9.28 21.17
C GLU A 239 -7.00 10.42 22.08
N LEU A 240 -8.28 10.43 22.45
CA LEU A 240 -8.86 11.41 23.36
C LEU A 240 -8.98 10.87 24.78
N ARG A 241 -8.67 11.71 25.75
CA ARG A 241 -9.04 11.44 27.15
C ARG A 241 -10.56 11.35 27.25
N GLY A 242 -11.05 10.31 27.91
CA GLY A 242 -12.48 9.99 27.95
C GLY A 242 -12.93 8.98 26.91
N GLY A 243 -11.98 8.46 26.10
CA GLY A 243 -12.18 7.28 25.24
C GLY A 243 -13.25 7.47 24.17
N ARG A 244 -13.99 6.38 23.89
CA ARG A 244 -14.96 6.32 22.78
C ARG A 244 -16.04 7.40 22.85
N GLU A 245 -16.52 7.75 24.06
CA GLU A 245 -17.58 8.76 24.20
C GLU A 245 -17.06 10.16 23.84
N ALA A 246 -15.84 10.51 24.29
CA ALA A 246 -15.23 11.79 23.90
C ALA A 246 -15.00 11.85 22.37
N GLY A 247 -14.61 10.76 21.74
CA GLY A 247 -14.49 10.66 20.28
C GLY A 247 -15.84 10.87 19.56
N ARG A 248 -16.91 10.28 20.08
CA ARG A 248 -18.27 10.47 19.54
C ARG A 248 -18.70 11.92 19.63
N VAL A 249 -18.55 12.53 20.81
CA VAL A 249 -18.90 13.95 21.03
C VAL A 249 -18.11 14.87 20.12
N LEU A 250 -16.80 14.60 19.93
CA LEU A 250 -15.98 15.38 19.00
C LEU A 250 -16.55 15.32 17.59
N ILE A 251 -16.79 14.12 17.05
CA ILE A 251 -17.28 13.93 15.68
C ILE A 251 -18.65 14.61 15.49
N GLU A 252 -19.57 14.47 16.47
CA GLU A 252 -20.91 15.03 16.39
C GLU A 252 -20.94 16.56 16.56
N SER A 253 -19.88 17.17 17.08
CA SER A 253 -19.78 18.64 17.28
C SER A 253 -18.99 19.37 16.18
N LEU A 254 -18.45 18.64 15.19
CA LEU A 254 -17.78 19.26 14.06
C LEU A 254 -18.79 19.95 13.14
N GLU A 255 -18.46 21.19 12.74
CA GLU A 255 -19.35 21.99 11.86
C GLU A 255 -18.95 21.89 10.38
N LEU A 256 -17.70 21.55 10.10
CA LEU A 256 -17.18 21.51 8.72
C LEU A 256 -17.21 20.10 8.10
N PHE A 257 -17.21 19.06 8.92
CA PHE A 257 -17.14 17.67 8.47
C PHE A 257 -18.35 16.86 8.95
#